data_4c7f241da32f5adf6a171b9ea4e7c502
#
_entry.id   4c7f241da32f5adf6a171b9ea4e7c502
#
_cell.length_a   1.000
_cell.length_b   1.000
_cell.length_c   1.000
_cell.angle_alpha   90.00
_cell.angle_beta   90.00
_cell.angle_gamma   90.00
#
_symmetry.space_group_name_H-M   'P 1'
#
loop_
_entity.id
_entity.type
_entity.pdbx_description
1 polymer ?
#
loop_
_entity_poly.entity_id
_entity_poly.type
_entity_poly.pdbx_seq_one_letter_code
_entity_poly.pdbx_strand_id
1 'polypeptide(L)'
;ATALSQQKEQLQAMASTGVDGVIMISNRLAQVGESDDKALETLQSLTHAVPKEIDLGIYECPYPYKRLLSEEIVEWCAQSNRFTFIKDTCCSLPLIERRLALSKGSRLHLANANSQTLLASFQAGCQAYSGVMANFHPELYVWLYENWQDKPEQAALLADYLSTAAMTETLDYPACAKYHQRLIGNF
;
A
#
# COMPACT_ATOMS: atom_id res chain seq x y z
N ALA A 1 1.60 7.49 21.50
CA ALA A 1 2.55 7.02 20.47
C ALA A 1 3.53 6.03 21.11
N THR A 2 3.87 4.98 20.37
CA THR A 2 4.90 4.03 20.80
C THR A 2 6.25 4.75 20.75
N ALA A 3 7.08 4.60 21.80
CA ALA A 3 8.41 5.22 21.83
C ALA A 3 9.26 4.73 20.65
N LEU A 4 10.14 5.58 20.12
CA LEU A 4 11.00 5.24 18.98
C LEU A 4 11.89 4.01 19.28
N SER A 5 12.40 3.88 20.50
CA SER A 5 13.16 2.70 20.95
C SER A 5 12.35 1.42 20.81
N GLN A 6 11.12 1.44 21.29
CA GLN A 6 10.22 0.28 21.19
C GLN A 6 9.87 -0.08 19.75
N GLN A 7 9.71 0.92 18.86
CA GLN A 7 9.50 0.65 17.42
C GLN A 7 10.73 -0.03 16.81
N LYS A 8 11.95 0.41 17.16
CA LYS A 8 13.20 -0.23 16.72
C LYS A 8 13.29 -1.69 17.17
N GLU A 9 13.00 -1.96 18.43
CA GLU A 9 12.97 -3.32 18.99
C GLU A 9 11.96 -4.21 18.27
N GLN A 10 10.76 -3.69 17.98
CA GLN A 10 9.74 -4.43 17.22
C GLN A 10 10.19 -4.75 15.79
N LEU A 11 10.82 -3.79 15.09
CA LEU A 11 11.33 -4.00 13.74
C LEU A 11 12.47 -5.03 13.72
N GLN A 12 13.38 -4.97 14.68
CA GLN A 12 14.47 -5.94 14.83
C GLN A 12 13.94 -7.34 15.14
N ALA A 13 12.95 -7.45 16.04
CA ALA A 13 12.30 -8.71 16.32
C ALA A 13 11.61 -9.30 15.09
N MET A 14 10.90 -8.47 14.29
CA MET A 14 10.30 -8.92 13.01
C MET A 14 11.39 -9.39 12.02
N ALA A 15 12.44 -8.59 11.84
CA ALA A 15 13.52 -8.96 10.92
C ALA A 15 14.21 -10.27 11.32
N SER A 16 14.33 -10.58 12.63
CA SER A 16 14.95 -11.81 13.13
C SER A 16 14.11 -13.08 12.90
N THR A 17 12.85 -12.97 12.47
CA THR A 17 11.97 -14.13 12.18
C THR A 17 12.26 -14.79 10.83
N GLY A 18 13.14 -14.23 10.01
CA GLY A 18 13.47 -14.75 8.69
C GLY A 18 12.51 -14.29 7.58
N VAL A 19 11.82 -13.16 7.78
CA VAL A 19 10.98 -12.54 6.74
C VAL A 19 11.84 -11.85 5.68
N ASP A 20 11.37 -11.82 4.43
CA ASP A 20 12.06 -11.15 3.32
C ASP A 20 11.92 -9.63 3.38
N GLY A 21 10.87 -9.12 4.03
CA GLY A 21 10.62 -7.69 4.14
C GLY A 21 9.77 -7.31 5.35
N VAL A 22 9.86 -6.05 5.76
CA VAL A 22 9.09 -5.49 6.89
C VAL A 22 8.35 -4.23 6.43
N ILE A 23 7.04 -4.19 6.69
CA ILE A 23 6.18 -3.06 6.35
C ILE A 23 5.95 -2.19 7.58
N MET A 24 6.35 -0.92 7.49
CA MET A 24 6.07 0.10 8.50
C MET A 24 4.75 0.80 8.21
N ILE A 25 4.11 1.34 9.26
CA ILE A 25 2.83 2.05 9.14
C ILE A 25 3.09 3.56 9.24
N SER A 26 2.64 4.32 8.23
CA SER A 26 2.94 5.75 8.11
C SER A 26 2.49 6.59 9.31
N ASN A 27 1.34 6.28 9.90
CA ASN A 27 0.82 7.02 11.05
C ASN A 27 1.56 6.75 12.37
N ARG A 28 2.57 5.86 12.37
CA ARG A 28 3.48 5.67 13.51
C ARG A 28 4.78 6.47 13.39
N LEU A 29 5.02 7.08 12.23
CA LEU A 29 6.23 7.87 11.98
C LEU A 29 6.20 9.23 12.70
N ALA A 30 5.01 9.82 12.83
CA ALA A 30 4.80 11.07 13.56
C ALA A 30 3.38 11.10 14.13
N GLN A 31 3.14 11.92 15.15
CA GLN A 31 1.80 12.08 15.73
C GLN A 31 0.91 12.98 14.87
N VAL A 32 -0.37 13.00 15.19
CA VAL A 32 -1.31 13.95 14.58
C VAL A 32 -0.83 15.38 14.85
N GLY A 33 -0.70 16.17 13.77
CA GLY A 33 -0.24 17.56 13.84
C GLY A 33 1.29 17.76 13.82
N GLU A 34 2.08 16.69 13.92
CA GLU A 34 3.53 16.80 13.67
C GLU A 34 3.85 16.85 12.18
N SER A 35 4.95 17.54 11.83
CA SER A 35 5.38 17.80 10.44
C SER A 35 5.80 16.52 9.71
N ASP A 36 5.92 16.62 8.38
CA ASP A 36 6.48 15.56 7.54
C ASP A 36 7.99 15.42 7.73
N ASP A 37 8.71 16.52 8.07
CA ASP A 37 10.12 16.43 8.47
C ASP A 37 10.30 15.49 9.65
N LYS A 38 9.42 15.62 10.67
CA LYS A 38 9.45 14.72 11.83
C LYS A 38 9.17 13.27 11.47
N ALA A 39 8.25 13.05 10.55
CA ALA A 39 7.97 11.70 10.04
C ALA A 39 9.17 11.13 9.29
N LEU A 40 9.83 11.96 8.46
CA LEU A 40 11.03 11.56 7.70
C LEU A 40 12.21 11.24 8.64
N GLU A 41 12.50 12.08 9.64
CA GLU A 41 13.53 11.80 10.65
C GLU A 41 13.29 10.45 11.35
N THR A 42 12.04 10.21 11.75
CA THR A 42 11.65 8.95 12.38
C THR A 42 11.87 7.77 11.44
N LEU A 43 11.41 7.89 10.19
CA LEU A 43 11.57 6.85 9.17
C LEU A 43 13.05 6.53 8.92
N GLN A 44 13.91 7.53 8.80
CA GLN A 44 15.35 7.37 8.66
C GLN A 44 15.95 6.61 9.84
N SER A 45 15.57 7.00 11.05
CA SER A 45 16.04 6.36 12.28
C SER A 45 15.58 4.90 12.39
N LEU A 46 14.36 4.57 11.97
CA LEU A 46 13.83 3.21 11.94
C LEU A 46 14.49 2.37 10.85
N THR A 47 14.74 2.94 9.69
CA THR A 47 15.44 2.26 8.57
C THR A 47 16.82 1.76 8.99
N HIS A 48 17.56 2.54 9.78
CA HIS A 48 18.87 2.13 10.29
C HIS A 48 18.81 0.99 11.32
N ALA A 49 17.65 0.74 11.92
CA ALA A 49 17.48 -0.33 12.91
C ALA A 49 17.22 -1.70 12.28
N VAL A 50 16.92 -1.74 10.97
CA VAL A 50 16.64 -2.99 10.23
C VAL A 50 17.86 -3.40 9.40
N PRO A 51 18.28 -4.69 9.44
CA PRO A 51 19.38 -5.21 8.62
C PRO A 51 19.20 -4.87 7.14
N LYS A 52 20.32 -4.69 6.42
CA LYS A 52 20.30 -4.22 5.01
C LYS A 52 19.72 -5.25 4.04
N GLU A 53 19.74 -6.51 4.43
CA GLU A 53 19.23 -7.66 3.66
C GLU A 53 17.71 -7.73 3.64
N ILE A 54 17.04 -7.09 4.63
CA ILE A 54 15.58 -7.10 4.76
C ILE A 54 15.03 -5.91 3.98
N ASP A 55 14.16 -6.18 3.03
CA ASP A 55 13.45 -5.15 2.28
C ASP A 55 12.46 -4.39 3.17
N LEU A 56 12.26 -3.11 2.87
CA LEU A 56 11.33 -2.27 3.63
C LEU A 56 10.17 -1.82 2.76
N GLY A 57 9.04 -1.61 3.41
CA GLY A 57 7.88 -0.99 2.80
C GLY A 57 7.13 -0.09 3.77
N ILE A 58 6.17 0.66 3.22
CA ILE A 58 5.30 1.52 4.02
C ILE A 58 3.84 1.28 3.64
N TYR A 59 2.99 1.24 4.64
CA TYR A 59 1.55 1.21 4.49
C TYR A 59 0.93 2.50 5.05
N GLU A 60 0.20 3.23 4.23
CA GLU A 60 -0.62 4.37 4.62
C GLU A 60 -1.89 3.90 5.33
N CYS A 61 -1.73 3.35 6.55
CA CYS A 61 -2.85 2.80 7.31
C CYS A 61 -3.82 3.91 7.74
N PRO A 62 -5.14 3.75 7.47
CA PRO A 62 -6.12 4.75 7.85
C PRO A 62 -6.42 4.80 9.36
N TYR A 63 -6.04 3.78 10.13
CA TYR A 63 -6.31 3.66 11.55
C TYR A 63 -5.06 3.77 12.41
N PRO A 64 -5.10 4.47 13.57
CA PRO A 64 -6.23 5.23 14.12
C PRO A 64 -6.48 6.57 13.42
N TYR A 65 -5.56 7.04 12.58
CA TYR A 65 -5.71 8.20 11.69
C TYR A 65 -4.88 7.98 10.43
N LYS A 66 -5.31 8.59 9.34
CA LYS A 66 -4.65 8.49 8.05
C LYS A 66 -3.54 9.54 7.94
N ARG A 67 -2.30 9.09 7.74
CA ARG A 67 -1.17 9.93 7.34
C ARG A 67 -0.71 9.50 5.96
N LEU A 68 -0.95 10.32 4.97
CA LEU A 68 -0.37 10.15 3.64
C LEU A 68 1.12 10.49 3.68
N LEU A 69 1.90 9.83 2.84
CA LEU A 69 3.30 10.17 2.64
C LEU A 69 3.42 11.43 1.79
N SER A 70 4.24 12.38 2.22
CA SER A 70 4.61 13.52 1.40
C SER A 70 5.47 13.10 0.20
N GLU A 71 5.54 13.94 -0.82
CA GLU A 71 6.39 13.71 -1.99
C GLU A 71 7.86 13.54 -1.58
N GLU A 72 8.33 14.32 -0.61
CA GLU A 72 9.68 14.23 -0.05
C GLU A 72 9.99 12.86 0.58
N ILE A 73 9.04 12.31 1.36
CA ILE A 73 9.20 10.98 1.96
C ILE A 73 9.23 9.90 0.87
N VAL A 74 8.36 9.98 -0.15
CA VAL A 74 8.34 9.04 -1.27
C VAL A 74 9.66 9.09 -2.05
N GLU A 75 10.15 10.29 -2.35
CA GLU A 75 11.42 10.50 -3.04
C GLU A 75 12.59 9.94 -2.24
N TRP A 76 12.64 10.22 -0.93
CA TRP A 76 13.66 9.67 -0.05
C TRP A 76 13.62 8.13 -0.02
N CYS A 77 12.44 7.54 0.06
CA CYS A 77 12.29 6.08 -0.01
C CYS A 77 12.83 5.51 -1.32
N ALA A 78 12.52 6.14 -2.45
CA ALA A 78 12.99 5.74 -3.77
C ALA A 78 14.53 5.82 -3.89
N GLN A 79 15.13 6.92 -3.39
CA GLN A 79 16.58 7.17 -3.45
C GLN A 79 17.39 6.32 -2.46
N SER A 80 16.80 5.94 -1.33
CA SER A 80 17.48 5.17 -0.27
C SER A 80 17.88 3.76 -0.69
N ASN A 81 17.29 3.23 -1.75
CA ASN A 81 17.42 1.85 -2.24
C ASN A 81 17.10 0.76 -1.17
N ARG A 82 16.35 1.15 -0.12
CA ARG A 82 15.94 0.26 0.97
C ARG A 82 14.48 -0.15 0.87
N PHE A 83 13.65 0.67 0.19
CA PHE A 83 12.23 0.47 0.09
C PHE A 83 11.87 -0.16 -1.25
N THR A 84 11.06 -1.21 -1.18
CA THR A 84 10.54 -1.93 -2.35
C THR A 84 9.04 -1.79 -2.49
N PHE A 85 8.35 -1.27 -1.47
CA PHE A 85 6.88 -1.32 -1.46
C PHE A 85 6.26 -0.11 -0.74
N ILE A 86 5.25 0.51 -1.37
CA ILE A 86 4.31 1.42 -0.72
C ILE A 86 2.89 0.93 -1.01
N LYS A 87 2.10 0.66 0.05
CA LYS A 87 0.66 0.52 -0.07
C LYS A 87 0.04 1.91 0.01
N ASP A 88 -0.37 2.41 -1.16
CA ASP A 88 -0.98 3.71 -1.36
C ASP A 88 -2.48 3.66 -1.05
N THR A 89 -2.93 4.55 -0.19
CA THR A 89 -4.35 4.70 0.17
C THR A 89 -4.87 6.12 -0.09
N CYS A 90 -4.19 6.90 -0.92
CA CYS A 90 -4.56 8.30 -1.17
C CYS A 90 -5.88 8.44 -1.94
N CYS A 91 -6.28 7.44 -2.71
CA CYS A 91 -7.49 7.45 -3.56
C CYS A 91 -7.50 8.60 -4.59
N SER A 92 -6.34 9.08 -5.01
CA SER A 92 -6.18 10.23 -5.91
C SER A 92 -5.24 9.88 -7.06
N LEU A 93 -5.78 9.75 -8.27
CA LEU A 93 -4.96 9.43 -9.44
C LEU A 93 -3.83 10.47 -9.66
N PRO A 94 -4.06 11.79 -9.58
CA PRO A 94 -2.98 12.76 -9.74
C PRO A 94 -1.85 12.60 -8.72
N LEU A 95 -2.16 12.19 -7.47
CA LEU A 95 -1.14 11.94 -6.46
C LEU A 95 -0.38 10.64 -6.73
N ILE A 96 -1.08 9.59 -7.18
CA ILE A 96 -0.46 8.32 -7.60
C ILE A 96 0.53 8.59 -8.75
N GLU A 97 0.12 9.34 -9.78
CA GLU A 97 0.97 9.68 -10.92
C GLU A 97 2.25 10.42 -10.49
N ARG A 98 2.14 11.38 -9.58
CA ARG A 98 3.33 12.07 -9.02
C ARG A 98 4.26 11.10 -8.28
N ARG A 99 3.72 10.23 -7.44
CA ARG A 99 4.50 9.22 -6.72
C ARG A 99 5.20 8.23 -7.66
N LEU A 100 4.52 7.81 -8.73
CA LEU A 100 5.11 6.98 -9.78
C LEU A 100 6.26 7.70 -10.50
N ALA A 101 6.12 8.99 -10.75
CA ALA A 101 7.20 9.80 -11.34
C ALA A 101 8.43 9.88 -10.41
N LEU A 102 8.20 10.10 -9.09
CA LEU A 102 9.27 10.17 -8.08
C LEU A 102 9.97 8.83 -7.87
N SER A 103 9.27 7.70 -8.01
CA SER A 103 9.83 6.35 -7.84
C SER A 103 10.42 5.75 -9.12
N LYS A 104 10.31 6.45 -10.25
CA LYS A 104 10.76 5.96 -11.56
C LYS A 104 12.24 5.57 -11.55
N GLY A 105 12.53 4.34 -11.99
CA GLY A 105 13.89 3.81 -12.06
C GLY A 105 14.47 3.34 -10.72
N SER A 106 13.72 3.44 -9.63
CA SER A 106 14.09 2.88 -8.33
C SER A 106 13.53 1.45 -8.15
N ARG A 107 13.85 0.81 -7.01
CA ARG A 107 13.25 -0.48 -6.61
C ARG A 107 11.86 -0.33 -5.98
N LEU A 108 11.40 0.90 -5.79
CA LEU A 108 10.16 1.19 -5.08
C LEU A 108 8.93 0.97 -5.98
N HIS A 109 8.07 0.05 -5.59
CA HIS A 109 6.81 -0.26 -6.25
C HIS A 109 5.63 0.32 -5.47
N LEU A 110 4.67 0.91 -6.18
CA LEU A 110 3.41 1.35 -5.62
C LEU A 110 2.35 0.25 -5.79
N ALA A 111 1.62 -0.03 -4.70
CA ALA A 111 0.41 -0.84 -4.71
C ALA A 111 -0.79 0.05 -4.38
N ASN A 112 -1.68 0.24 -5.35
CA ASN A 112 -2.91 1.01 -5.14
C ASN A 112 -3.88 0.18 -4.28
N ALA A 113 -4.48 0.79 -3.27
CA ALA A 113 -5.49 0.15 -2.43
C ALA A 113 -6.93 0.46 -2.86
N ASN A 114 -7.12 1.37 -3.82
CA ASN A 114 -8.43 1.88 -4.22
C ASN A 114 -8.88 1.31 -5.56
N SER A 115 -10.03 0.63 -5.58
CA SER A 115 -10.58 0.00 -6.79
C SER A 115 -11.02 1.01 -7.84
N GLN A 116 -11.53 2.18 -7.44
CA GLN A 116 -12.05 3.20 -8.36
C GLN A 116 -10.97 3.83 -9.24
N THR A 117 -9.74 3.91 -8.74
CA THR A 117 -8.60 4.46 -9.48
C THR A 117 -7.68 3.38 -10.05
N LEU A 118 -8.02 2.09 -9.87
CA LEU A 118 -7.07 1.00 -10.11
C LEU A 118 -6.64 0.90 -11.57
N LEU A 119 -7.59 0.78 -12.51
CA LEU A 119 -7.25 0.65 -13.93
C LEU A 119 -6.43 1.85 -14.42
N ALA A 120 -6.85 3.07 -14.08
CA ALA A 120 -6.12 4.27 -14.45
C ALA A 120 -4.71 4.30 -13.82
N SER A 121 -4.55 3.79 -12.59
CA SER A 121 -3.25 3.69 -11.96
C SER A 121 -2.33 2.66 -12.65
N PHE A 122 -2.86 1.53 -13.14
CA PHE A 122 -2.09 0.58 -13.95
C PHE A 122 -1.64 1.22 -15.27
N GLN A 123 -2.52 1.97 -15.94
CA GLN A 123 -2.19 2.72 -17.14
C GLN A 123 -1.10 3.77 -16.91
N ALA A 124 -1.06 4.36 -15.71
CA ALA A 124 -0.01 5.29 -15.28
C ALA A 124 1.29 4.59 -14.84
N GLY A 125 1.31 3.26 -14.74
CA GLY A 125 2.51 2.47 -14.39
C GLY A 125 2.55 1.96 -12.95
N CYS A 126 1.43 1.97 -12.21
CA CYS A 126 1.33 1.30 -10.91
C CYS A 126 1.50 -0.22 -11.09
N GLN A 127 2.23 -0.85 -10.17
CA GLN A 127 2.69 -2.23 -10.35
C GLN A 127 1.85 -3.25 -9.60
N ALA A 128 0.97 -2.82 -8.67
CA ALA A 128 0.23 -3.76 -7.83
C ALA A 128 -1.10 -3.20 -7.31
N TYR A 129 -1.95 -4.10 -6.86
CA TYR A 129 -3.14 -3.81 -6.06
C TYR A 129 -3.00 -4.39 -4.66
N SER A 130 -3.35 -3.60 -3.64
CA SER A 130 -3.38 -4.04 -2.24
C SER A 130 -4.61 -3.48 -1.52
N GLY A 131 -5.79 -3.75 -2.06
CA GLY A 131 -7.07 -3.29 -1.52
C GLY A 131 -7.83 -4.37 -0.74
N VAL A 132 -8.80 -3.92 0.05
CA VAL A 132 -9.70 -4.77 0.83
C VAL A 132 -10.43 -5.77 -0.06
N MET A 133 -10.82 -5.36 -1.26
CA MET A 133 -11.61 -6.19 -2.18
C MET A 133 -10.88 -7.41 -2.72
N ALA A 134 -9.55 -7.51 -2.56
CA ALA A 134 -8.81 -8.75 -2.80
C ALA A 134 -9.22 -9.90 -1.85
N ASN A 135 -9.91 -9.59 -0.74
CA ASN A 135 -10.52 -10.59 0.14
C ASN A 135 -11.90 -11.07 -0.34
N PHE A 136 -12.46 -10.46 -1.38
CA PHE A 136 -13.75 -10.85 -1.98
C PHE A 136 -13.56 -11.55 -3.32
N HIS A 137 -12.85 -10.92 -4.25
CA HIS A 137 -12.72 -11.32 -5.64
C HIS A 137 -11.25 -11.26 -6.13
N PRO A 138 -10.30 -11.96 -5.48
CA PRO A 138 -8.89 -11.88 -5.89
C PRO A 138 -8.70 -12.23 -7.37
N GLU A 139 -9.45 -13.22 -7.89
CA GLU A 139 -9.39 -13.67 -9.28
C GLU A 139 -9.72 -12.58 -10.30
N LEU A 140 -10.65 -11.66 -9.97
CA LEU A 140 -11.02 -10.56 -10.85
C LEU A 140 -9.93 -9.48 -10.89
N TYR A 141 -9.27 -9.22 -9.75
CA TYR A 141 -8.16 -8.27 -9.68
C TYR A 141 -6.92 -8.81 -10.40
N VAL A 142 -6.64 -10.12 -10.28
CA VAL A 142 -5.59 -10.80 -11.04
C VAL A 142 -5.88 -10.73 -12.54
N TRP A 143 -7.11 -11.07 -12.95
CA TRP A 143 -7.49 -10.98 -14.35
C TRP A 143 -7.33 -9.56 -14.90
N LEU A 144 -7.76 -8.54 -14.16
CA LEU A 144 -7.60 -7.14 -14.56
C LEU A 144 -6.11 -6.79 -14.76
N TYR A 145 -5.27 -7.17 -13.80
CA TYR A 145 -3.83 -6.92 -13.85
C TYR A 145 -3.16 -7.59 -15.06
N GLU A 146 -3.53 -8.82 -15.37
CA GLU A 146 -2.93 -9.59 -16.45
C GLU A 146 -3.43 -9.21 -17.85
N ASN A 147 -4.64 -8.64 -17.95
CA ASN A 147 -5.30 -8.47 -19.26
C ASN A 147 -5.61 -7.02 -19.65
N TRP A 148 -5.36 -6.02 -18.81
CA TRP A 148 -5.78 -4.64 -19.09
C TRP A 148 -5.16 -4.05 -20.36
N GLN A 149 -3.97 -4.49 -20.77
CA GLN A 149 -3.31 -4.04 -22.01
C GLN A 149 -3.86 -4.75 -23.24
N ASP A 150 -4.05 -6.06 -23.15
CA ASP A 150 -4.43 -6.89 -24.29
C ASP A 150 -5.95 -6.90 -24.55
N LYS A 151 -6.75 -6.61 -23.52
CA LYS A 151 -8.22 -6.62 -23.56
C LYS A 151 -8.82 -5.35 -22.96
N PRO A 152 -8.51 -4.16 -23.51
CA PRO A 152 -8.84 -2.88 -22.87
C PRO A 152 -10.35 -2.66 -22.66
N GLU A 153 -11.21 -3.10 -23.58
CA GLU A 153 -12.66 -2.96 -23.46
C GLU A 153 -13.22 -3.80 -22.30
N GLN A 154 -12.80 -5.07 -22.20
CA GLN A 154 -13.20 -5.94 -21.09
C GLN A 154 -12.62 -5.45 -19.75
N ALA A 155 -11.39 -4.95 -19.76
CA ALA A 155 -10.76 -4.38 -18.59
C ALA A 155 -11.50 -3.14 -18.06
N ALA A 156 -11.99 -2.27 -18.96
CA ALA A 156 -12.81 -1.12 -18.60
C ALA A 156 -14.13 -1.55 -17.93
N LEU A 157 -14.85 -2.50 -18.55
CA LEU A 157 -16.10 -3.03 -17.99
C LEU A 157 -15.88 -3.69 -16.62
N LEU A 158 -14.78 -4.45 -16.47
CA LEU A 158 -14.44 -5.08 -15.20
C LEU A 158 -14.08 -4.03 -14.16
N ALA A 159 -13.32 -2.99 -14.50
CA ALA A 159 -12.95 -1.91 -13.59
C ALA A 159 -14.19 -1.14 -13.08
N ASP A 160 -15.18 -0.90 -13.94
CA ASP A 160 -16.46 -0.30 -13.56
C ASP A 160 -17.22 -1.18 -12.56
N TYR A 161 -17.28 -2.49 -12.84
CA TYR A 161 -17.86 -3.46 -11.91
C TYR A 161 -17.13 -3.46 -10.55
N LEU A 162 -15.80 -3.57 -10.56
CA LEU A 162 -14.99 -3.60 -9.34
C LEU A 162 -15.11 -2.30 -8.54
N SER A 163 -15.21 -1.16 -9.21
CA SER A 163 -15.44 0.14 -8.58
C SER A 163 -16.76 0.18 -7.82
N THR A 164 -17.81 -0.38 -8.39
CA THR A 164 -19.12 -0.49 -7.75
C THR A 164 -19.11 -1.55 -6.64
N ALA A 165 -18.53 -2.72 -6.89
CA ALA A 165 -18.42 -3.81 -5.92
C ALA A 165 -17.64 -3.38 -4.66
N ALA A 166 -16.67 -2.48 -4.80
CA ALA A 166 -15.88 -1.96 -3.67
C ALA A 166 -16.73 -1.22 -2.62
N MET A 167 -17.94 -0.79 -2.94
CA MET A 167 -18.87 -0.22 -1.95
C MET A 167 -19.21 -1.22 -0.85
N THR A 168 -19.10 -2.52 -1.10
CA THR A 168 -19.38 -3.56 -0.11
C THR A 168 -18.39 -3.56 1.06
N GLU A 169 -17.19 -3.00 0.91
CA GLU A 169 -16.24 -2.86 2.02
C GLU A 169 -16.74 -1.97 3.15
N THR A 170 -17.71 -1.09 2.85
CA THR A 170 -18.35 -0.22 3.85
C THR A 170 -19.41 -0.95 4.70
N LEU A 171 -19.75 -2.19 4.32
CA LEU A 171 -20.75 -3.01 4.97
C LEU A 171 -20.13 -3.93 6.04
N ASP A 172 -19.62 -3.34 7.12
CA ASP A 172 -19.08 -4.06 8.28
C ASP A 172 -17.89 -4.99 7.95
N TYR A 173 -16.88 -4.46 7.24
CA TYR A 173 -15.61 -5.20 7.04
C TYR A 173 -14.88 -5.41 8.40
N PRO A 174 -14.34 -6.59 8.72
CA PRO A 174 -14.15 -7.77 7.84
C PRO A 174 -15.28 -8.82 7.86
N ALA A 175 -16.37 -8.58 8.57
CA ALA A 175 -17.47 -9.55 8.67
C ALA A 175 -18.11 -9.83 7.31
N CYS A 176 -18.36 -8.80 6.50
CA CYS A 176 -18.91 -8.95 5.16
C CYS A 176 -17.99 -9.80 4.24
N ALA A 177 -16.67 -9.65 4.32
CA ALA A 177 -15.74 -10.46 3.55
C ALA A 177 -15.78 -11.94 3.98
N LYS A 178 -15.80 -12.21 5.28
CA LYS A 178 -15.94 -13.58 5.80
C LYS A 178 -17.26 -14.20 5.38
N TYR A 179 -18.35 -13.45 5.43
CA TYR A 179 -19.66 -13.91 4.97
C TYR A 179 -19.66 -14.24 3.48
N HIS A 180 -19.06 -13.37 2.65
CA HIS A 180 -18.89 -13.62 1.22
C HIS A 180 -18.11 -14.90 0.97
N GLN A 181 -16.96 -15.08 1.61
CA GLN A 181 -16.13 -16.27 1.45
C GLN A 181 -16.85 -17.56 1.87
N ARG A 182 -17.70 -17.48 2.89
CA ARG A 182 -18.58 -18.60 3.28
C ARG A 182 -19.63 -18.94 2.20
N LEU A 183 -20.24 -17.91 1.58
CA LEU A 183 -21.24 -18.13 0.52
C LEU A 183 -20.66 -18.82 -0.70
N ILE A 184 -19.40 -18.56 -1.04
CA ILE A 184 -18.72 -19.19 -2.18
C ILE A 184 -17.99 -20.49 -1.80
N GLY A 185 -18.13 -20.96 -0.57
CA GLY A 185 -17.65 -22.28 -0.14
C GLY A 185 -16.20 -22.38 0.27
N ASN A 186 -15.55 -21.25 0.63
CA ASN A 186 -14.15 -21.26 1.06
C ASN A 186 -13.96 -21.57 2.55
N PHE A 187 -15.01 -21.59 3.37
CA PHE A 187 -15.09 -22.12 4.74
C PHE A 187 -16.48 -22.54 5.15
#